data_376bfeed3486f2c6d897dde5f953e1b2
#
_entry.id   376bfeed3486f2c6d897dde5f953e1b2
#
_cell.length_a   1.000
_cell.length_b   1.000
_cell.length_c   1.000
_cell.angle_alpha   90.00
_cell.angle_beta   90.00
_cell.angle_gamma   90.00
#
_symmetry.space_group_name_H-M   'P 1'
#
loop_
_entity.id
_entity.type
_entity.pdbx_description
1 polymer ?
#
loop_
_entity_poly.entity_id
_entity_poly.type
_entity_poly.pdbx_seq_one_letter_code
_entity_poly.pdbx_strand_id
1 'polypeptide(L)'
;MKPIVHLLSAITLLHLSACSTNPKTMANTDTTPASAPGLSVYAAGSLREALSRVAADYQARTGQAVALNFGASGLLRERIEKGEPAEVFASADTEQPQRLAQSGAWQVPSVFVRNSLCALSAAHIQTTPDTLLQTLLQPQVRVGTSTPTSDPAGDYAWALFKKADAVQPGAYAALNAKALQLTGAAESPRPPAGKAFYAWAMETEQADVFLTYCTNARAAQQALPRLRVVALPAALQVGAAYGLAVRTDASAQARAFARALQEPAAQQVFASFGFGSP
;
A
#
# COMPACT_ATOMS: atom_id res chain seq x y z
N MET A 1 -55.33 -42.26 -39.01
CA MET A 1 -56.54 -42.08 -39.84
C MET A 1 -56.60 -40.61 -40.18
N LYS A 2 -56.34 -40.33 -41.42
CA LYS A 2 -56.95 -39.43 -42.40
C LYS A 2 -57.95 -38.39 -41.88
N PRO A 3 -58.20 -37.36 -42.68
CA PRO A 3 -57.43 -36.25 -43.31
C PRO A 3 -58.28 -34.95 -43.42
N ILE A 4 -57.78 -34.01 -44.24
CA ILE A 4 -58.55 -33.12 -45.18
C ILE A 4 -58.91 -31.71 -44.58
N VAL A 5 -58.89 -30.54 -45.22
CA VAL A 5 -58.72 -30.09 -46.62
C VAL A 5 -58.55 -28.55 -46.63
N HIS A 6 -57.83 -28.09 -47.62
CA HIS A 6 -57.74 -26.79 -48.23
C HIS A 6 -58.81 -25.73 -48.00
N LEU A 7 -58.39 -24.43 -47.98
CA LEU A 7 -58.97 -23.49 -48.99
C LEU A 7 -57.99 -22.33 -49.26
N LEU A 8 -57.64 -22.18 -50.50
CA LEU A 8 -57.01 -21.00 -51.08
C LEU A 8 -58.03 -19.85 -51.15
N SER A 9 -57.57 -18.61 -50.98
CA SER A 9 -58.20 -17.46 -51.60
C SER A 9 -57.15 -16.40 -51.85
N ALA A 10 -56.93 -16.12 -53.11
CA ALA A 10 -56.13 -15.05 -53.65
C ALA A 10 -56.94 -13.79 -53.72
N ILE A 11 -56.42 -12.64 -53.33
CA ILE A 11 -56.92 -11.30 -53.74
C ILE A 11 -55.76 -10.35 -53.94
N THR A 12 -55.57 -10.00 -55.08
CA THR A 12 -55.05 -8.95 -55.93
C THR A 12 -54.45 -7.69 -55.34
N LEU A 13 -53.31 -7.30 -55.94
CA LEU A 13 -52.51 -6.09 -55.81
C LEU A 13 -53.32 -4.78 -55.86
N LEU A 14 -52.83 -3.81 -55.07
CA LEU A 14 -52.87 -2.40 -55.48
C LEU A 14 -51.54 -1.76 -54.98
N HIS A 15 -50.73 -1.30 -55.97
CA HIS A 15 -49.55 -0.49 -55.71
C HIS A 15 -49.97 0.97 -55.42
N LEU A 16 -49.59 1.48 -54.27
CA LEU A 16 -49.49 2.92 -54.02
C LEU A 16 -48.02 3.25 -53.66
N SER A 17 -47.36 3.92 -54.60
CA SER A 17 -46.09 4.59 -54.42
C SER A 17 -46.27 5.77 -53.45
N ALA A 18 -45.78 5.70 -52.22
CA ALA A 18 -45.65 6.86 -51.34
C ALA A 18 -44.16 7.19 -51.21
N CYS A 19 -43.79 8.37 -51.73
CA CYS A 19 -42.48 8.99 -51.43
C CYS A 19 -42.32 9.17 -49.93
N SER A 20 -41.43 8.40 -49.32
CA SER A 20 -41.03 8.58 -47.93
C SER A 20 -39.75 9.41 -47.88
N THR A 21 -39.89 10.67 -47.50
CA THR A 21 -38.77 11.54 -47.12
C THR A 21 -38.18 11.03 -45.82
N ASN A 22 -36.96 10.53 -45.91
CA ASN A 22 -36.16 10.06 -44.78
C ASN A 22 -35.72 11.24 -43.91
N PRO A 23 -36.13 11.38 -42.64
CA PRO A 23 -35.47 12.30 -41.72
C PRO A 23 -34.12 11.69 -41.34
N LYS A 24 -33.01 12.36 -41.68
CA LYS A 24 -31.70 12.08 -41.14
C LYS A 24 -31.76 12.11 -39.61
N THR A 25 -31.83 10.95 -39.01
CA THR A 25 -31.55 10.78 -37.59
C THR A 25 -30.08 11.11 -37.41
N MET A 26 -29.80 12.31 -36.88
CA MET A 26 -28.48 12.61 -36.31
C MET A 26 -28.31 11.70 -35.13
N ALA A 27 -27.48 10.66 -35.26
CA ALA A 27 -26.97 9.92 -34.17
C ALA A 27 -26.11 10.89 -33.34
N ASN A 28 -26.65 11.35 -32.21
CA ASN A 28 -25.85 11.91 -31.14
C ASN A 28 -24.97 10.77 -30.65
N THR A 29 -23.75 10.72 -31.12
CA THR A 29 -22.69 10.00 -30.43
C THR A 29 -22.39 10.78 -29.17
N ASP A 30 -23.10 10.48 -28.07
CA ASP A 30 -22.65 10.75 -26.72
C ASP A 30 -21.37 9.92 -26.49
N THR A 31 -20.29 10.43 -27.05
CA THR A 31 -18.96 10.08 -26.61
C THR A 31 -18.82 10.68 -25.21
N THR A 32 -19.29 9.96 -24.19
CA THR A 32 -18.78 10.16 -22.84
C THR A 32 -17.26 10.13 -22.97
N PRO A 33 -16.54 11.20 -22.68
CA PRO A 33 -15.09 11.17 -22.75
C PRO A 33 -14.65 10.05 -21.80
N ALA A 34 -13.95 9.05 -22.33
CA ALA A 34 -13.28 8.07 -21.52
C ALA A 34 -12.50 8.87 -20.49
N SER A 35 -12.85 8.71 -19.21
CA SER A 35 -12.16 9.35 -18.10
C SER A 35 -10.68 9.10 -18.34
N ALA A 36 -9.89 10.16 -18.53
CA ALA A 36 -8.44 10.04 -18.67
C ALA A 36 -7.95 9.13 -17.54
N PRO A 37 -7.05 8.18 -17.81
CA PRO A 37 -6.57 7.28 -16.78
C PRO A 37 -6.15 8.13 -15.59
N GLY A 38 -6.84 7.95 -14.45
CA GLY A 38 -6.62 8.78 -13.28
C GLY A 38 -5.19 8.60 -12.81
N LEU A 39 -4.60 9.65 -12.26
CA LEU A 39 -3.30 9.66 -11.61
C LEU A 39 -3.12 8.39 -10.75
N SER A 40 -2.18 7.52 -11.13
CA SER A 40 -1.95 6.23 -10.48
C SER A 40 -0.71 6.30 -9.56
N VAL A 41 -0.95 6.09 -8.27
CA VAL A 41 0.08 6.11 -7.22
C VAL A 41 0.20 4.73 -6.60
N TYR A 42 1.41 4.19 -6.59
CA TYR A 42 1.76 2.96 -5.89
C TYR A 42 2.47 3.32 -4.59
N ALA A 43 1.99 2.83 -3.46
CA ALA A 43 2.47 3.30 -2.17
C ALA A 43 2.63 2.16 -1.15
N ALA A 44 3.63 2.28 -0.30
CA ALA A 44 3.84 1.36 0.81
C ALA A 44 2.58 1.22 1.68
N GLY A 45 2.29 0.01 2.14
CA GLY A 45 1.12 -0.30 2.96
C GLY A 45 1.03 0.56 4.23
N SER A 46 2.18 0.92 4.81
CA SER A 46 2.28 1.79 6.00
C SER A 46 1.85 3.24 5.75
N LEU A 47 1.76 3.67 4.49
CA LEU A 47 1.27 5.00 4.11
C LEU A 47 -0.26 5.05 3.97
N ARG A 48 -0.95 3.92 3.99
CA ARG A 48 -2.37 3.81 3.57
C ARG A 48 -3.25 4.91 4.18
N GLU A 49 -3.28 5.03 5.48
CA GLU A 49 -4.19 5.95 6.16
C GLU A 49 -3.81 7.41 5.89
N ALA A 50 -2.55 7.75 6.10
CA ALA A 50 -2.05 9.12 5.91
C ALA A 50 -2.17 9.57 4.45
N LEU A 51 -1.71 8.73 3.49
CA LEU A 51 -1.75 9.07 2.08
C LEU A 51 -3.18 9.11 1.51
N SER A 52 -4.08 8.25 1.99
CA SER A 52 -5.50 8.32 1.61
C SER A 52 -6.12 9.65 2.05
N ARG A 53 -5.76 10.14 3.25
CA ARG A 53 -6.22 11.45 3.72
C ARG A 53 -5.63 12.58 2.86
N VAL A 54 -4.32 12.56 2.59
CA VAL A 54 -3.68 13.55 1.71
C VAL A 54 -4.32 13.56 0.32
N ALA A 55 -4.58 12.39 -0.25
CA ALA A 55 -5.22 12.26 -1.56
C ALA A 55 -6.66 12.82 -1.58
N ALA A 56 -7.43 12.57 -0.52
CA ALA A 56 -8.78 13.13 -0.38
C ALA A 56 -8.76 14.66 -0.26
N ASP A 57 -7.86 15.21 0.55
CA ASP A 57 -7.68 16.65 0.71
C ASP A 57 -7.18 17.30 -0.60
N TYR A 58 -6.31 16.61 -1.36
CA TYR A 58 -5.85 17.04 -2.67
C TYR A 58 -7.00 17.07 -3.68
N GLN A 59 -7.79 15.98 -3.75
CA GLN A 59 -8.95 15.90 -4.64
C GLN A 59 -9.99 16.98 -4.32
N ALA A 60 -10.25 17.24 -3.03
CA ALA A 60 -11.20 18.30 -2.63
C ALA A 60 -10.75 19.69 -3.10
N ARG A 61 -9.44 19.97 -3.13
CA ARG A 61 -8.88 21.26 -3.57
C ARG A 61 -8.76 21.42 -5.07
N THR A 62 -8.47 20.33 -5.78
CA THR A 62 -8.07 20.38 -7.20
C THR A 62 -9.09 19.76 -8.15
N GLY A 63 -10.05 18.99 -7.63
CA GLY A 63 -10.94 18.14 -8.43
C GLY A 63 -10.27 16.88 -9.01
N GLN A 64 -8.95 16.71 -8.84
CA GLN A 64 -8.19 15.61 -9.44
C GLN A 64 -8.26 14.36 -8.55
N ALA A 65 -8.87 13.29 -9.06
CA ALA A 65 -8.89 11.99 -8.39
C ALA A 65 -7.50 11.33 -8.42
N VAL A 66 -7.17 10.63 -7.33
CA VAL A 66 -5.91 9.88 -7.17
C VAL A 66 -6.24 8.41 -6.95
N ALA A 67 -5.80 7.55 -7.86
CA ALA A 67 -5.91 6.10 -7.70
C ALA A 67 -4.74 5.58 -6.86
N LEU A 68 -5.02 5.06 -5.67
CA LEU A 68 -4.03 4.58 -4.72
C LEU A 68 -3.95 3.05 -4.72
N ASN A 69 -2.75 2.51 -4.96
CA ASN A 69 -2.44 1.09 -4.92
C ASN A 69 -1.46 0.83 -3.77
N PHE A 70 -1.89 0.09 -2.75
CA PHE A 70 -1.07 -0.15 -1.57
C PHE A 70 -0.56 -1.59 -1.49
N GLY A 71 0.70 -1.73 -1.06
CA GLY A 71 1.34 -3.04 -0.89
C GLY A 71 2.72 -2.95 -0.25
N ALA A 72 3.40 -4.09 -0.11
CA ALA A 72 4.81 -4.13 0.24
C ALA A 72 5.65 -3.51 -0.89
N SER A 73 6.60 -2.66 -0.54
CA SER A 73 7.30 -1.83 -1.53
C SER A 73 8.08 -2.65 -2.56
N GLY A 74 8.72 -3.74 -2.16
CA GLY A 74 9.43 -4.64 -3.09
C GLY A 74 8.47 -5.28 -4.09
N LEU A 75 7.31 -5.78 -3.62
CA LEU A 75 6.29 -6.36 -4.50
C LEU A 75 5.69 -5.32 -5.45
N LEU A 76 5.47 -4.08 -4.97
CA LEU A 76 4.99 -2.99 -5.82
C LEU A 76 6.01 -2.64 -6.90
N ARG A 77 7.32 -2.57 -6.56
CA ARG A 77 8.38 -2.37 -7.53
C ARG A 77 8.37 -3.45 -8.61
N GLU A 78 8.28 -4.72 -8.22
CA GLU A 78 8.21 -5.82 -9.19
C GLU A 78 7.00 -5.73 -10.12
N ARG A 79 5.84 -5.32 -9.62
CA ARG A 79 4.63 -5.09 -10.41
C ARG A 79 4.83 -3.95 -11.41
N ILE A 80 5.47 -2.86 -10.97
CA ILE A 80 5.82 -1.72 -11.83
C ILE A 80 6.80 -2.15 -12.94
N GLU A 81 7.82 -2.93 -12.60
CA GLU A 81 8.78 -3.48 -13.57
C GLU A 81 8.13 -4.42 -14.59
N LYS A 82 7.04 -5.09 -14.21
CA LYS A 82 6.21 -5.92 -15.09
C LYS A 82 5.22 -5.11 -15.94
N GLY A 83 5.24 -3.78 -15.85
CA GLY A 83 4.48 -2.88 -16.72
C GLY A 83 3.16 -2.36 -16.12
N GLU A 84 2.90 -2.51 -14.82
CA GLU A 84 1.75 -1.88 -14.21
C GLU A 84 1.85 -0.34 -14.30
N PRO A 85 0.72 0.38 -14.56
CA PRO A 85 0.73 1.79 -14.99
C PRO A 85 0.90 2.75 -13.79
N ALA A 86 1.96 2.60 -13.01
CA ALA A 86 2.31 3.53 -11.95
C ALA A 86 2.96 4.79 -12.52
N GLU A 87 2.56 5.95 -12.04
CA GLU A 87 3.18 7.23 -12.36
C GLU A 87 3.99 7.80 -11.20
N VAL A 88 3.58 7.49 -9.97
CA VAL A 88 4.25 7.87 -8.72
C VAL A 88 4.44 6.62 -7.86
N PHE A 89 5.64 6.46 -7.32
CA PHE A 89 5.95 5.38 -6.39
C PHE A 89 6.44 5.95 -5.06
N ALA A 90 5.69 5.70 -3.99
CA ALA A 90 5.97 6.12 -2.61
C ALA A 90 6.34 4.89 -1.77
N SER A 91 7.64 4.64 -1.62
CA SER A 91 8.19 3.47 -0.94
C SER A 91 8.47 3.74 0.53
N ALA A 92 8.44 2.67 1.35
CA ALA A 92 8.85 2.71 2.76
C ALA A 92 10.38 2.67 2.96
N ASP A 93 11.13 2.73 1.89
CA ASP A 93 12.59 2.90 1.85
C ASP A 93 13.00 3.79 0.67
N THR A 94 14.28 4.04 0.52
CA THR A 94 14.84 4.71 -0.65
C THR A 94 15.42 3.74 -1.69
N GLU A 95 15.62 2.47 -1.33
CA GLU A 95 16.27 1.48 -2.19
C GLU A 95 15.36 1.02 -3.33
N GLN A 96 14.11 0.68 -3.04
CA GLN A 96 13.18 0.19 -4.07
C GLN A 96 12.94 1.25 -5.18
N PRO A 97 12.64 2.53 -4.88
CA PRO A 97 12.51 3.54 -5.92
C PRO A 97 13.85 3.87 -6.60
N GLN A 98 15.00 3.76 -5.91
CA GLN A 98 16.31 3.91 -6.53
C GLN A 98 16.58 2.82 -7.57
N ARG A 99 16.16 1.57 -7.32
CA ARG A 99 16.25 0.48 -8.31
C ARG A 99 15.42 0.79 -9.56
N LEU A 100 14.21 1.33 -9.43
CA LEU A 100 13.43 1.78 -10.58
C LEU A 100 14.14 2.89 -11.37
N ALA A 101 14.75 3.84 -10.66
CA ALA A 101 15.49 4.95 -11.30
C ALA A 101 16.68 4.48 -12.14
N GLN A 102 17.30 3.34 -11.81
CA GLN A 102 18.40 2.75 -12.60
C GLN A 102 17.98 2.37 -14.02
N SER A 103 16.71 2.14 -14.27
CA SER A 103 16.18 1.89 -15.62
C SER A 103 16.15 3.12 -16.53
N GLY A 104 16.32 4.34 -15.97
CA GLY A 104 16.15 5.60 -16.66
C GLY A 104 14.67 6.03 -16.88
N ALA A 105 13.72 5.13 -16.60
CA ALA A 105 12.30 5.42 -16.75
C ALA A 105 11.70 6.17 -15.54
N TRP A 106 12.45 6.30 -14.44
CA TRP A 106 12.04 6.95 -13.21
C TRP A 106 13.06 8.01 -12.79
N GLN A 107 12.58 9.09 -12.21
CA GLN A 107 13.44 10.12 -11.61
C GLN A 107 14.14 9.58 -10.36
N VAL A 108 15.29 10.17 -10.03
CA VAL A 108 15.98 9.88 -8.77
C VAL A 108 15.04 10.19 -7.61
N PRO A 109 14.86 9.24 -6.68
CA PRO A 109 13.92 9.44 -5.58
C PRO A 109 14.38 10.52 -4.61
N SER A 110 13.41 11.24 -4.05
CA SER A 110 13.60 12.13 -2.90
C SER A 110 13.01 11.50 -1.63
N VAL A 111 13.59 11.76 -0.47
CA VAL A 111 12.95 11.45 0.82
C VAL A 111 11.82 12.45 1.04
N PHE A 112 10.60 11.94 1.36
CA PHE A 112 9.45 12.82 1.56
C PHE A 112 8.82 12.70 2.96
N VAL A 113 9.05 11.60 3.68
CA VAL A 113 8.73 11.43 5.11
C VAL A 113 9.70 10.43 5.74
N ARG A 114 9.73 10.40 7.07
CA ARG A 114 10.51 9.42 7.86
C ARG A 114 9.59 8.64 8.79
N ASN A 115 10.04 7.47 9.20
CA ASN A 115 9.38 6.63 10.18
C ASN A 115 10.45 5.96 11.07
N SER A 116 10.01 5.23 12.08
CA SER A 116 10.89 4.42 12.93
C SER A 116 10.25 3.08 13.17
N LEU A 117 11.04 2.07 13.52
CA LEU A 117 10.52 0.82 14.06
C LEU A 117 10.12 0.98 15.52
N CYS A 118 9.07 0.24 15.87
CA CYS A 118 8.59 -0.01 17.22
C CYS A 118 8.34 -1.50 17.41
N ALA A 119 8.31 -1.95 18.66
CA ALA A 119 7.76 -3.23 19.02
C ALA A 119 6.28 -3.06 19.40
N LEU A 120 5.39 -3.79 18.74
CA LEU A 120 4.00 -3.94 19.13
C LEU A 120 3.88 -5.19 19.99
N SER A 121 3.58 -5.03 21.26
CA SER A 121 3.60 -6.11 22.24
C SER A 121 2.19 -6.53 22.65
N ALA A 122 1.97 -7.82 22.78
CA ALA A 122 0.75 -8.39 23.36
C ALA A 122 0.64 -8.02 24.85
N ALA A 123 -0.59 -7.98 25.38
CA ALA A 123 -0.86 -7.53 26.74
C ALA A 123 -0.15 -8.37 27.83
N HIS A 124 0.02 -9.67 27.59
CA HIS A 124 0.67 -10.60 28.53
C HIS A 124 2.21 -10.48 28.54
N ILE A 125 2.81 -9.82 27.55
CA ILE A 125 4.26 -9.59 27.49
C ILE A 125 4.59 -8.28 28.21
N GLN A 126 5.25 -8.39 29.34
CA GLN A 126 5.75 -7.24 30.08
C GLN A 126 7.14 -6.87 29.56
N THR A 127 7.22 -5.79 28.81
CA THR A 127 8.49 -5.28 28.26
C THR A 127 8.50 -3.75 28.23
N THR A 128 9.68 -3.20 28.36
CA THR A 128 9.99 -1.77 28.26
C THR A 128 11.11 -1.59 27.24
N PRO A 129 11.44 -0.37 26.81
CA PRO A 129 12.60 -0.16 25.95
C PRO A 129 13.87 -0.82 26.48
N ASP A 130 14.13 -0.74 27.78
CA ASP A 130 15.36 -1.27 28.40
C ASP A 130 15.40 -2.80 28.46
N THR A 131 14.24 -3.45 28.56
CA THR A 131 14.14 -4.92 28.64
C THR A 131 13.79 -5.57 27.29
N LEU A 132 13.54 -4.78 26.24
CA LEU A 132 13.02 -5.28 24.97
C LEU A 132 13.93 -6.33 24.33
N LEU A 133 15.25 -6.11 24.29
CA LEU A 133 16.17 -7.08 23.69
C LEU A 133 16.10 -8.42 24.42
N GLN A 134 16.12 -8.41 25.74
CA GLN A 134 16.00 -9.62 26.52
C GLN A 134 14.68 -10.33 26.32
N THR A 135 13.59 -9.57 26.20
CA THR A 135 12.27 -10.11 25.87
C THR A 135 12.26 -10.79 24.49
N LEU A 136 12.80 -10.14 23.47
CA LEU A 136 12.89 -10.69 22.11
C LEU A 136 13.72 -11.98 22.05
N LEU A 137 14.74 -12.11 22.89
CA LEU A 137 15.63 -13.28 22.94
C LEU A 137 15.03 -14.46 23.71
N GLN A 138 13.98 -14.27 24.52
CA GLN A 138 13.35 -15.39 25.25
C GLN A 138 12.82 -16.44 24.27
N PRO A 139 13.15 -17.73 24.42
CA PRO A 139 12.77 -18.78 23.47
C PRO A 139 11.26 -18.89 23.24
N GLN A 140 10.46 -18.66 24.27
CA GLN A 140 9.00 -18.76 24.23
C GLN A 140 8.31 -17.56 23.58
N VAL A 141 8.99 -16.41 23.43
CA VAL A 141 8.41 -15.21 22.82
C VAL A 141 8.44 -15.33 21.29
N ARG A 142 7.26 -15.33 20.67
CA ARG A 142 7.11 -15.34 19.21
C ARG A 142 7.32 -13.93 18.67
N VAL A 143 8.35 -13.77 17.84
CA VAL A 143 8.71 -12.48 17.25
C VAL A 143 8.18 -12.42 15.81
N GLY A 144 7.13 -11.62 15.59
CA GLY A 144 6.58 -11.35 14.26
C GLY A 144 7.36 -10.24 13.54
N THR A 145 7.54 -10.43 12.23
CA THR A 145 8.19 -9.47 11.34
C THR A 145 7.48 -9.43 10.00
N SER A 146 7.81 -8.45 9.18
CA SER A 146 7.57 -8.50 7.75
C SER A 146 8.67 -9.29 7.04
N THR A 147 8.46 -9.63 5.75
CA THR A 147 9.38 -10.43 4.93
C THR A 147 10.45 -9.53 4.32
N PRO A 148 11.74 -9.75 4.61
CA PRO A 148 12.83 -8.98 3.99
C PRO A 148 12.79 -9.05 2.47
N THR A 149 13.36 -8.05 1.83
CA THR A 149 13.45 -7.87 0.36
C THR A 149 12.10 -7.53 -0.28
N SER A 150 11.03 -8.20 0.13
CA SER A 150 9.67 -7.93 -0.35
C SER A 150 9.05 -6.70 0.32
N ASP A 151 9.34 -6.51 1.61
CA ASP A 151 8.82 -5.39 2.41
C ASP A 151 9.95 -4.75 3.24
N PRO A 152 10.21 -3.45 3.07
CA PRO A 152 11.25 -2.73 3.83
C PRO A 152 11.13 -2.84 5.35
N ALA A 153 9.93 -3.04 5.91
CA ALA A 153 9.78 -3.29 7.35
C ALA A 153 10.51 -4.56 7.79
N GLY A 154 10.59 -5.58 6.92
CA GLY A 154 11.39 -6.77 7.11
C GLY A 154 12.88 -6.44 7.12
N ASP A 155 13.36 -5.71 6.12
CA ASP A 155 14.77 -5.32 6.02
C ASP A 155 15.23 -4.52 7.26
N TYR A 156 14.38 -3.61 7.74
CA TYR A 156 14.64 -2.86 8.97
C TYR A 156 14.61 -3.74 10.24
N ALA A 157 13.76 -4.79 10.29
CA ALA A 157 13.81 -5.75 11.39
C ALA A 157 15.13 -6.52 11.41
N TRP A 158 15.64 -6.93 10.25
CA TRP A 158 16.97 -7.56 10.17
C TRP A 158 18.12 -6.59 10.45
N ALA A 159 17.98 -5.32 10.10
CA ALA A 159 18.93 -4.28 10.51
C ALA A 159 18.94 -4.10 12.06
N LEU A 160 17.77 -4.19 12.70
CA LEU A 160 17.66 -4.23 14.16
C LEU A 160 18.38 -5.47 14.73
N PHE A 161 18.22 -6.65 14.13
CA PHE A 161 18.88 -7.87 14.58
C PHE A 161 20.42 -7.73 14.52
N LYS A 162 20.95 -7.08 13.47
CA LYS A 162 22.39 -6.79 13.39
C LYS A 162 22.85 -5.84 14.49
N LYS A 163 22.06 -4.84 14.83
CA LYS A 163 22.35 -3.95 15.95
C LYS A 163 22.26 -4.67 17.30
N ALA A 164 21.29 -5.58 17.44
CA ALA A 164 21.17 -6.42 18.63
C ALA A 164 22.41 -7.29 18.85
N ASP A 165 23.00 -7.82 17.77
CA ASP A 165 24.23 -8.62 17.84
C ASP A 165 25.44 -7.81 18.34
N ALA A 166 25.50 -6.51 17.98
CA ALA A 166 26.53 -5.62 18.51
C ALA A 166 26.35 -5.29 19.99
N VAL A 167 25.13 -5.37 20.51
CA VAL A 167 24.83 -5.19 21.95
C VAL A 167 25.06 -6.50 22.73
N GLN A 168 24.62 -7.61 22.16
CA GLN A 168 24.70 -8.93 22.74
C GLN A 168 25.12 -9.94 21.67
N PRO A 169 26.37 -10.41 21.66
CA PRO A 169 26.85 -11.40 20.69
C PRO A 169 25.95 -12.64 20.64
N GLY A 170 25.61 -13.09 19.43
CA GLY A 170 24.69 -14.21 19.19
C GLY A 170 23.21 -13.81 19.06
N ALA A 171 22.85 -12.56 19.36
CA ALA A 171 21.47 -12.09 19.27
C ALA A 171 20.94 -12.14 17.82
N TYR A 172 21.78 -11.83 16.83
CA TYR A 172 21.38 -11.95 15.41
C TYR A 172 20.97 -13.37 15.06
N ALA A 173 21.81 -14.35 15.38
CA ALA A 173 21.53 -15.75 15.07
C ALA A 173 20.24 -16.23 15.73
N ALA A 174 20.05 -15.90 17.01
CA ALA A 174 18.87 -16.28 17.79
C ALA A 174 17.60 -15.65 17.23
N LEU A 175 17.61 -14.34 16.90
CA LEU A 175 16.44 -13.64 16.36
C LEU A 175 16.13 -14.07 14.93
N ASN A 176 17.15 -14.23 14.09
CA ASN A 176 16.98 -14.70 12.71
C ASN A 176 16.37 -16.10 12.65
N ALA A 177 16.77 -17.00 13.58
CA ALA A 177 16.26 -18.37 13.61
C ALA A 177 14.78 -18.47 14.04
N LYS A 178 14.29 -17.51 14.84
CA LYS A 178 12.93 -17.57 15.41
C LYS A 178 11.94 -16.58 14.82
N ALA A 179 12.40 -15.60 14.04
CA ALA A 179 11.56 -14.57 13.47
C ALA A 179 10.48 -15.15 12.52
N LEU A 180 9.23 -14.82 12.78
CA LEU A 180 8.08 -15.24 12.01
C LEU A 180 7.76 -14.16 10.96
N GLN A 181 7.98 -14.44 9.68
CA GLN A 181 7.69 -13.55 8.57
C GLN A 181 6.20 -13.62 8.23
N LEU A 182 5.38 -12.86 8.95
CA LEU A 182 3.92 -12.98 8.91
C LEU A 182 3.25 -12.13 7.84
N THR A 183 3.96 -11.16 7.26
CA THR A 183 3.41 -10.24 6.23
C THR A 183 4.49 -9.81 5.26
N GLY A 184 4.10 -9.12 4.19
CA GLY A 184 5.04 -8.51 3.24
C GLY A 184 5.42 -9.39 2.04
N ALA A 185 5.16 -10.69 2.08
CA ALA A 185 5.33 -11.58 0.93
C ALA A 185 4.01 -11.69 0.12
N ALA A 186 4.10 -12.17 -1.11
CA ALA A 186 2.94 -12.33 -2.00
C ALA A 186 1.91 -13.33 -1.43
N GLU A 187 2.39 -14.37 -0.78
CA GLU A 187 1.63 -15.45 -0.16
C GLU A 187 1.28 -15.19 1.30
N SER A 188 1.69 -14.05 1.87
CA SER A 188 1.37 -13.73 3.27
C SER A 188 -0.14 -13.75 3.53
N PRO A 189 -0.58 -14.25 4.69
CA PRO A 189 -1.98 -14.26 5.08
C PRO A 189 -2.60 -12.86 5.03
N ARG A 190 -3.85 -12.79 4.60
CA ARG A 190 -4.60 -11.53 4.57
C ARG A 190 -5.62 -11.50 5.69
N PRO A 191 -5.76 -10.37 6.40
CA PRO A 191 -6.81 -10.23 7.40
C PRO A 191 -8.20 -10.30 6.74
N PRO A 192 -9.25 -10.65 7.47
CA PRO A 192 -10.62 -10.47 7.02
C PRO A 192 -10.91 -9.03 6.57
N ALA A 193 -11.89 -8.88 5.67
CA ALA A 193 -12.27 -7.54 5.18
C ALA A 193 -12.55 -6.57 6.34
N GLY A 194 -12.02 -5.36 6.23
CA GLY A 194 -12.19 -4.31 7.23
C GLY A 194 -11.27 -4.40 8.46
N LYS A 195 -10.44 -5.45 8.59
CA LYS A 195 -9.47 -5.55 9.69
C LYS A 195 -8.08 -5.07 9.25
N ALA A 196 -7.44 -4.28 10.08
CA ALA A 196 -6.03 -3.93 9.93
C ALA A 196 -5.13 -5.13 10.27
N PHE A 197 -4.12 -5.39 9.43
CA PHE A 197 -3.28 -6.60 9.55
C PHE A 197 -2.67 -6.77 10.94
N TYR A 198 -1.99 -5.76 11.47
CA TYR A 198 -1.27 -5.89 12.74
C TYR A 198 -2.21 -6.10 13.94
N ALA A 199 -3.35 -5.43 13.98
CA ALA A 199 -4.36 -5.67 15.00
C ALA A 199 -4.91 -7.11 14.92
N TRP A 200 -5.21 -7.59 13.71
CA TRP A 200 -5.68 -8.95 13.48
C TRP A 200 -4.63 -10.01 13.85
N ALA A 201 -3.39 -9.85 13.41
CA ALA A 201 -2.32 -10.80 13.73
C ALA A 201 -2.06 -10.93 15.23
N MET A 202 -2.12 -9.79 15.96
CA MET A 202 -1.97 -9.79 17.42
C MET A 202 -3.24 -10.28 18.13
N GLU A 203 -4.44 -10.02 17.60
CA GLU A 203 -5.71 -10.52 18.12
C GLU A 203 -5.80 -12.05 18.02
N THR A 204 -5.29 -12.62 16.92
CA THR A 204 -5.25 -14.07 16.66
C THR A 204 -3.97 -14.73 17.16
N GLU A 205 -3.21 -14.04 17.98
CA GLU A 205 -2.02 -14.55 18.68
C GLU A 205 -0.95 -15.16 17.74
N GLN A 206 -0.79 -14.61 16.53
CA GLN A 206 0.25 -15.07 15.61
C GLN A 206 1.66 -14.67 16.07
N ALA A 207 1.78 -13.62 16.89
CA ALA A 207 3.01 -13.17 17.50
C ALA A 207 2.75 -12.63 18.91
N ASP A 208 3.77 -12.65 19.76
CA ASP A 208 3.74 -12.04 21.09
C ASP A 208 4.32 -10.63 21.06
N VAL A 209 5.33 -10.41 20.20
CA VAL A 209 5.90 -9.11 19.89
C VAL A 209 6.04 -9.00 18.36
N PHE A 210 5.54 -7.93 17.76
CA PHE A 210 5.67 -7.68 16.33
C PHE A 210 6.57 -6.46 16.10
N LEU A 211 7.65 -6.63 15.33
CA LEU A 211 8.51 -5.52 14.91
C LEU A 211 7.94 -4.89 13.66
N THR A 212 7.50 -3.64 13.75
CA THR A 212 6.87 -2.91 12.66
C THR A 212 7.11 -1.41 12.77
N TYR A 213 6.66 -0.63 11.80
CA TYR A 213 6.70 0.83 11.90
C TYR A 213 5.87 1.34 13.08
N CYS A 214 6.36 2.39 13.74
CA CYS A 214 5.65 2.99 14.88
C CYS A 214 4.26 3.50 14.49
N THR A 215 4.08 3.95 13.26
CA THR A 215 2.75 4.33 12.72
C THR A 215 1.79 3.14 12.70
N ASN A 216 2.22 2.00 12.17
CA ASN A 216 1.43 0.77 12.16
C ASN A 216 1.13 0.25 13.57
N ALA A 217 2.12 0.29 14.45
CA ALA A 217 1.96 -0.15 15.84
C ALA A 217 0.92 0.71 16.58
N ARG A 218 0.94 2.03 16.37
CA ARG A 218 -0.05 2.96 16.95
C ARG A 218 -1.45 2.71 16.38
N ALA A 219 -1.58 2.55 15.06
CA ALA A 219 -2.87 2.23 14.43
C ALA A 219 -3.43 0.90 14.95
N ALA A 220 -2.59 -0.13 15.11
CA ALA A 220 -2.99 -1.40 15.70
C ALA A 220 -3.43 -1.27 17.16
N GLN A 221 -2.72 -0.47 17.96
CA GLN A 221 -3.10 -0.18 19.36
C GLN A 221 -4.43 0.59 19.45
N GLN A 222 -4.69 1.52 18.53
CA GLN A 222 -5.99 2.23 18.46
C GLN A 222 -7.13 1.25 18.17
N ALA A 223 -6.91 0.31 17.25
CA ALA A 223 -7.90 -0.73 16.90
C ALA A 223 -8.04 -1.80 18.00
N LEU A 224 -6.98 -2.06 18.78
CA LEU A 224 -6.93 -3.07 19.83
C LEU A 224 -6.19 -2.51 21.05
N PRO A 225 -6.89 -1.75 21.94
CA PRO A 225 -6.24 -0.98 23.05
C PRO A 225 -5.45 -1.78 24.07
N ARG A 226 -5.64 -3.09 24.13
CA ARG A 226 -4.83 -3.98 25.02
C ARG A 226 -3.39 -4.17 24.54
N LEU A 227 -3.07 -3.84 23.29
CA LEU A 227 -1.70 -3.88 22.77
C LEU A 227 -0.88 -2.72 23.33
N ARG A 228 0.44 -2.91 23.38
CA ARG A 228 1.38 -1.89 23.82
C ARG A 228 2.38 -1.57 22.71
N VAL A 229 2.60 -0.29 22.51
CA VAL A 229 3.65 0.20 21.60
C VAL A 229 4.88 0.49 22.46
N VAL A 230 5.96 -0.23 22.19
CA VAL A 230 7.23 -0.09 22.91
C VAL A 230 8.26 0.51 21.94
N ALA A 231 8.83 1.64 22.32
CA ALA A 231 9.89 2.26 21.55
C ALA A 231 11.16 1.38 21.59
N LEU A 232 11.92 1.37 20.53
CA LEU A 232 13.23 0.72 20.52
C LEU A 232 14.22 1.53 21.38
N PRO A 233 15.08 0.88 22.18
CA PRO A 233 16.17 1.58 22.85
C PRO A 233 17.15 2.17 21.82
N ALA A 234 17.87 3.22 22.19
CA ALA A 234 18.75 3.94 21.28
C ALA A 234 19.75 3.03 20.52
N ALA A 235 20.27 2.02 21.20
CA ALA A 235 21.22 1.06 20.61
C ALA A 235 20.60 0.20 19.49
N LEU A 236 19.27 0.02 19.47
CA LEU A 236 18.55 -0.78 18.48
C LEU A 236 17.76 0.08 17.48
N GLN A 237 17.81 1.42 17.62
CA GLN A 237 17.03 2.31 16.75
C GLN A 237 17.37 2.09 15.27
N VAL A 238 16.32 1.90 14.48
CA VAL A 238 16.36 1.84 13.02
C VAL A 238 15.38 2.87 12.49
N GLY A 239 15.91 3.87 11.78
CA GLY A 239 15.12 4.87 11.08
C GLY A 239 14.77 4.39 9.67
N ALA A 240 13.61 4.78 9.19
CA ALA A 240 13.14 4.51 7.84
C ALA A 240 12.94 5.84 7.08
N ALA A 241 13.69 6.04 6.02
CA ALA A 241 13.53 7.15 5.09
C ALA A 241 12.66 6.68 3.91
N TYR A 242 11.50 7.29 3.72
CA TYR A 242 10.56 6.92 2.68
C TYR A 242 10.89 7.68 1.39
N GLY A 243 11.08 6.93 0.31
CA GLY A 243 11.44 7.44 -0.99
C GLY A 243 10.23 7.68 -1.89
N LEU A 244 10.22 8.83 -2.55
CA LEU A 244 9.23 9.20 -3.56
C LEU A 244 9.92 9.28 -4.91
N ALA A 245 9.47 8.49 -5.89
CA ALA A 245 9.91 8.57 -7.28
C ALA A 245 8.74 8.85 -8.21
N VAL A 246 9.00 9.57 -9.30
CA VAL A 246 8.04 9.93 -10.33
C VAL A 246 8.56 9.39 -11.66
N ARG A 247 7.70 8.76 -12.45
CA ARG A 247 8.06 8.28 -13.79
C ARG A 247 8.45 9.45 -14.70
N THR A 248 9.47 9.29 -15.54
CA THR A 248 10.02 10.38 -16.36
C THR A 248 9.00 10.95 -17.36
N ASP A 249 8.11 10.10 -17.86
CA ASP A 249 7.01 10.45 -18.75
C ASP A 249 5.65 10.62 -18.04
N ALA A 250 5.65 10.69 -16.70
CA ALA A 250 4.43 10.86 -15.90
C ALA A 250 3.63 12.09 -16.36
N SER A 251 2.31 12.05 -16.18
CA SER A 251 1.41 13.16 -16.46
C SER A 251 1.74 14.42 -15.65
N ALA A 252 1.26 15.57 -16.10
CA ALA A 252 1.39 16.81 -15.35
C ALA A 252 0.69 16.71 -13.97
N GLN A 253 -0.43 15.98 -13.91
CA GLN A 253 -1.18 15.71 -12.69
C GLN A 253 -0.36 14.89 -11.69
N ALA A 254 0.32 13.84 -12.16
CA ALA A 254 1.18 13.00 -11.31
C ALA A 254 2.34 13.80 -10.72
N ARG A 255 2.99 14.62 -11.54
CA ARG A 255 4.05 15.51 -11.07
C ARG A 255 3.54 16.56 -10.06
N ALA A 256 2.34 17.11 -10.29
CA ALA A 256 1.73 18.04 -9.35
C ALA A 256 1.40 17.38 -8.00
N PHE A 257 0.83 16.17 -8.02
CA PHE A 257 0.54 15.42 -6.80
C PHE A 257 1.82 15.07 -6.03
N ALA A 258 2.86 14.57 -6.73
CA ALA A 258 4.14 14.26 -6.10
C ALA A 258 4.79 15.49 -5.41
N ARG A 259 4.66 16.69 -5.99
CA ARG A 259 5.06 17.93 -5.32
C ARG A 259 4.19 18.23 -4.10
N ALA A 260 2.86 18.06 -4.24
CA ALA A 260 1.92 18.30 -3.15
C ALA A 260 2.19 17.42 -1.92
N LEU A 261 2.72 16.21 -2.08
CA LEU A 261 3.13 15.34 -0.96
C LEU A 261 4.24 15.96 -0.10
N GLN A 262 5.05 16.86 -0.66
CA GLN A 262 6.16 17.50 0.02
C GLN A 262 5.80 18.91 0.57
N GLU A 263 4.59 19.41 0.28
CA GLU A 263 4.11 20.69 0.77
C GLU A 263 3.72 20.64 2.26
N PRO A 264 3.78 21.78 2.97
CA PRO A 264 3.46 21.82 4.40
C PRO A 264 2.11 21.22 4.78
N ALA A 265 1.09 21.40 3.95
CA ALA A 265 -0.24 20.86 4.21
C ALA A 265 -0.25 19.30 4.26
N ALA A 266 0.40 18.64 3.30
CA ALA A 266 0.53 17.19 3.31
C ALA A 266 1.45 16.71 4.44
N GLN A 267 2.54 17.44 4.71
CA GLN A 267 3.47 17.11 5.79
C GLN A 267 2.80 17.19 7.17
N GLN A 268 1.89 18.15 7.40
CA GLN A 268 1.09 18.21 8.62
C GLN A 268 0.17 16.98 8.76
N VAL A 269 -0.44 16.53 7.66
CA VAL A 269 -1.23 15.29 7.68
C VAL A 269 -0.34 14.10 8.03
N PHE A 270 0.81 13.90 7.35
CA PHE A 270 1.73 12.82 7.69
C PHE A 270 2.17 12.87 9.16
N ALA A 271 2.51 14.05 9.68
CA ALA A 271 2.89 14.23 11.08
C ALA A 271 1.76 13.82 12.04
N SER A 272 0.50 14.12 11.73
CA SER A 272 -0.66 13.72 12.54
C SER A 272 -0.84 12.20 12.64
N PHE A 273 -0.34 11.45 11.65
CA PHE A 273 -0.28 9.99 11.68
C PHE A 273 1.03 9.45 12.29
N GLY A 274 1.94 10.32 12.73
CA GLY A 274 3.17 9.93 13.43
C GLY A 274 4.40 9.75 12.54
N PHE A 275 4.34 10.20 11.28
CA PHE A 275 5.53 10.29 10.43
C PHE A 275 6.38 11.50 10.81
N GLY A 276 7.69 11.37 10.65
CA GLY A 276 8.64 12.48 10.76
C GLY A 276 8.82 13.20 9.43
N SER A 277 9.33 14.42 9.51
CA SER A 277 9.72 15.22 8.33
C SER A 277 10.87 14.58 7.54
N PRO A 278 11.04 14.91 6.27
CA PRO A 278 12.12 14.44 5.40
C PRO A 278 13.52 14.57 5.96
#